data_63ed16446c1dcbc5795cfa4afded2853
#
_entry.id   63ed16446c1dcbc5795cfa4afded2853
#
_cell.length_a   1.000
_cell.length_b   1.000
_cell.length_c   1.000
_cell.angle_alpha   90.00
_cell.angle_beta   90.00
_cell.angle_gamma   90.00
#
_symmetry.space_group_name_H-M   'P 1'
#
loop_
_entity.id
_entity.type
_entity.pdbx_description
1 polymer ?
#
loop_
_entity_poly.entity_id
_entity_poly.type
_entity_poly.pdbx_seq_one_letter_code
_entity_poly.pdbx_strand_id
1 'polypeptide(L)'
;IVSAFPLLGGHIVAIDLVVLFAILMLVNLRGVRESSNVFVIPTYAFLLGVLALLATGIWKSFFDAPYLLPPETLARHQLDWATLFLILRAFANGCSSMTGVEAIADSVPMFKAPEAKNATITTYWMAGILGCMFLGITYLIMHHHITPVADVTAMSQLGEQIFGRSALYYYLQLTTMLVLYLAANTAYN
;
A
#
# COMPACT_ATOMS: atom_id res chain seq x y z
N ILE A 1 -9.71 5.78 -6.02
CA ILE A 1 -10.87 5.92 -6.95
C ILE A 1 -10.57 7.01 -7.97
N VAL A 2 -10.23 8.22 -7.53
CA VAL A 2 -10.02 9.40 -8.41
C VAL A 2 -8.89 9.18 -9.41
N SER A 3 -7.79 8.57 -8.99
CA SER A 3 -6.66 8.25 -9.88
C SER A 3 -7.06 7.35 -11.04
N ALA A 4 -8.05 6.45 -10.84
CA ALA A 4 -8.56 5.56 -11.88
C ALA A 4 -9.72 6.17 -12.68
N PHE A 5 -10.55 7.00 -12.02
CA PHE A 5 -11.76 7.60 -12.58
C PHE A 5 -11.81 9.10 -12.27
N PRO A 6 -11.12 9.96 -13.04
CA PRO A 6 -11.05 11.41 -12.79
C PRO A 6 -12.42 12.11 -12.79
N LEU A 7 -13.41 11.55 -13.50
CA LEU A 7 -14.77 12.07 -13.55
C LEU A 7 -15.49 12.09 -12.19
N LEU A 8 -15.05 11.26 -11.25
CA LEU A 8 -15.61 11.15 -9.90
C LEU A 8 -15.00 12.19 -8.93
N GLY A 9 -14.05 13.00 -9.40
CA GLY A 9 -13.32 13.96 -8.57
C GLY A 9 -14.21 14.94 -7.78
N GLY A 10 -15.34 15.38 -8.36
CA GLY A 10 -16.27 16.28 -7.69
C GLY A 10 -17.13 15.65 -6.58
N HIS A 11 -17.15 14.32 -6.47
CA HIS A 11 -18.01 13.58 -5.51
C HIS A 11 -17.21 12.64 -4.60
N ILE A 12 -15.90 12.83 -4.50
CA ILE A 12 -14.98 11.94 -3.77
C ILE A 12 -15.46 11.73 -2.33
N VAL A 13 -15.69 12.82 -1.60
CA VAL A 13 -16.08 12.77 -0.18
C VAL A 13 -17.38 12.01 0.02
N ALA A 14 -18.36 12.21 -0.87
CA ALA A 14 -19.63 11.50 -0.78
C ALA A 14 -19.48 10.00 -1.07
N ILE A 15 -18.67 9.64 -2.07
CA ILE A 15 -18.41 8.25 -2.43
C ILE A 15 -17.64 7.55 -1.30
N ASP A 16 -16.60 8.20 -0.78
CA ASP A 16 -15.80 7.64 0.31
C ASP A 16 -16.64 7.44 1.58
N LEU A 17 -17.49 8.41 1.94
CA LEU A 17 -18.42 8.29 3.08
C LEU A 17 -19.41 7.15 2.87
N VAL A 18 -20.01 7.03 1.69
CA VAL A 18 -20.99 5.96 1.40
C VAL A 18 -20.32 4.59 1.45
N VAL A 19 -19.16 4.43 0.83
CA VAL A 19 -18.43 3.14 0.81
C VAL A 19 -17.91 2.80 2.21
N LEU A 20 -17.34 3.76 2.93
CA LEU A 20 -16.88 3.56 4.29
C LEU A 20 -18.04 3.15 5.20
N PHE A 21 -19.16 3.88 5.14
CA PHE A 21 -20.35 3.57 5.95
C PHE A 21 -20.94 2.20 5.60
N ALA A 22 -21.03 1.86 4.31
CA ALA A 22 -21.51 0.55 3.87
C ALA A 22 -20.62 -0.59 4.36
N ILE A 23 -19.29 -0.43 4.28
CA ILE A 23 -18.33 -1.43 4.76
C ILE A 23 -18.37 -1.53 6.27
N LEU A 24 -18.35 -0.41 6.99
CA LEU A 24 -18.46 -0.40 8.46
C LEU A 24 -19.75 -1.06 8.92
N MET A 25 -20.89 -0.72 8.30
CA MET A 25 -22.18 -1.29 8.65
C MET A 25 -22.25 -2.79 8.34
N LEU A 26 -21.80 -3.22 7.17
CA LEU A 26 -21.84 -4.63 6.76
C LEU A 26 -20.88 -5.51 7.55
N VAL A 27 -19.69 -5.00 7.85
CA VAL A 27 -18.66 -5.77 8.57
C VAL A 27 -18.93 -5.83 10.06
N ASN A 28 -19.29 -4.69 10.68
CA ASN A 28 -19.50 -4.64 12.13
C ASN A 28 -20.82 -5.28 12.57
N LEU A 29 -21.88 -5.22 11.74
CA LEU A 29 -23.16 -5.88 12.04
C LEU A 29 -23.10 -7.41 11.95
N ARG A 30 -22.15 -7.98 11.19
CA ARG A 30 -22.02 -9.44 11.02
C ARG A 30 -21.16 -10.14 12.08
N GLY A 31 -20.54 -9.40 12.99
CA GLY A 31 -19.72 -9.94 14.07
C GLY A 31 -18.29 -10.32 13.63
N VAL A 32 -17.36 -10.26 14.58
CA VAL A 32 -15.90 -10.36 14.36
C VAL A 32 -15.45 -11.71 13.76
N ARG A 33 -16.17 -12.80 14.01
CA ARG A 33 -15.77 -14.13 13.52
C ARG A 33 -16.02 -14.37 12.04
N GLU A 34 -17.08 -13.80 11.48
CA GLU A 34 -17.36 -13.91 10.02
C GLU A 34 -16.57 -12.90 9.21
N SER A 35 -16.17 -11.79 9.82
CA SER A 35 -15.42 -10.73 9.18
C SER A 35 -14.01 -11.16 8.76
N SER A 36 -13.36 -12.08 9.49
CA SER A 36 -12.01 -12.55 9.19
C SER A 36 -11.90 -13.14 7.78
N ASN A 37 -12.86 -13.97 7.36
CA ASN A 37 -12.86 -14.56 6.01
C ASN A 37 -13.10 -13.52 4.91
N VAL A 38 -13.85 -12.46 5.20
CA VAL A 38 -14.11 -11.36 4.27
C VAL A 38 -12.84 -10.53 4.02
N PHE A 39 -11.97 -10.38 5.03
CA PHE A 39 -10.71 -9.65 4.90
C PHE A 39 -9.63 -10.40 4.15
N VAL A 40 -9.65 -11.73 4.20
CA VAL A 40 -8.64 -12.58 3.56
C VAL A 40 -8.62 -12.39 2.04
N ILE A 41 -9.78 -12.40 1.40
CA ILE A 41 -9.89 -12.32 -0.07
C ILE A 41 -9.29 -11.01 -0.63
N PRO A 42 -9.69 -9.81 -0.18
CA PRO A 42 -9.10 -8.56 -0.65
C PRO A 42 -7.60 -8.44 -0.37
N THR A 43 -7.15 -8.95 0.79
CA THR A 43 -5.74 -8.89 1.18
C THR A 43 -4.87 -9.74 0.26
N TYR A 44 -5.25 -10.99 -0.02
CA TYR A 44 -4.50 -11.83 -0.96
C TYR A 44 -4.63 -11.33 -2.40
N ALA A 45 -5.79 -10.80 -2.80
CA ALA A 45 -5.97 -10.20 -4.11
C ALA A 45 -5.04 -9.00 -4.29
N PHE A 46 -4.93 -8.13 -3.29
CA PHE A 46 -3.97 -7.01 -3.29
C PHE A 46 -2.53 -7.49 -3.35
N LEU A 47 -2.16 -8.46 -2.51
CA LEU A 47 -0.81 -9.02 -2.49
C LEU A 47 -0.42 -9.58 -3.87
N LEU A 48 -1.31 -10.35 -4.51
CA LEU A 48 -1.09 -10.86 -5.87
C LEU A 48 -0.96 -9.73 -6.89
N GLY A 49 -1.79 -8.69 -6.79
CA GLY A 49 -1.70 -7.50 -7.66
C GLY A 49 -0.36 -6.79 -7.55
N VAL A 50 0.12 -6.58 -6.33
CA VAL A 50 1.43 -5.93 -6.11
C VAL A 50 2.58 -6.85 -6.53
N LEU A 51 2.52 -8.15 -6.27
CA LEU A 51 3.53 -9.11 -6.74
C LEU A 51 3.58 -9.15 -8.27
N ALA A 52 2.44 -9.11 -8.96
CA ALA A 52 2.38 -9.02 -10.41
C ALA A 52 2.99 -7.70 -10.90
N LEU A 53 2.71 -6.58 -10.23
CA LEU A 53 3.31 -5.27 -10.53
C LEU A 53 4.84 -5.32 -10.38
N LEU A 54 5.34 -5.87 -9.28
CA LEU A 54 6.78 -6.00 -9.03
C LEU A 54 7.44 -6.92 -10.04
N ALA A 55 6.86 -8.09 -10.30
CA ALA A 55 7.42 -9.05 -11.26
C ALA A 55 7.51 -8.46 -12.67
N THR A 56 6.42 -7.83 -13.15
CA THR A 56 6.39 -7.23 -14.49
C THR A 56 7.23 -5.96 -14.57
N GLY A 57 7.23 -5.14 -13.52
CA GLY A 57 8.03 -3.92 -13.45
C GLY A 57 9.53 -4.21 -13.42
N ILE A 58 9.96 -5.15 -12.58
CA ILE A 58 11.36 -5.59 -12.52
C ILE A 58 11.76 -6.26 -13.83
N TRP A 59 10.89 -7.10 -14.40
CA TRP A 59 11.16 -7.70 -15.72
C TRP A 59 11.40 -6.64 -16.79
N LYS A 60 10.53 -5.64 -16.88
CA LYS A 60 10.71 -4.52 -17.83
C LYS A 60 11.99 -3.73 -17.56
N SER A 61 12.35 -3.49 -16.31
CA SER A 61 13.54 -2.73 -15.96
C SER A 61 14.85 -3.38 -16.44
N PHE A 62 14.88 -4.70 -16.70
CA PHE A 62 16.03 -5.36 -17.28
C PHE A 62 16.20 -5.10 -18.79
N PHE A 63 15.11 -4.73 -19.47
CA PHE A 63 15.12 -4.46 -20.91
C PHE A 63 15.10 -2.96 -21.23
N ASP A 64 14.73 -2.13 -20.26
CA ASP A 64 14.78 -0.68 -20.39
C ASP A 64 16.25 -0.21 -20.26
N ALA A 65 16.62 0.82 -21.04
CA ALA A 65 17.93 1.41 -20.93
C ALA A 65 18.16 1.94 -19.49
N PRO A 66 19.36 1.72 -18.91
CA PRO A 66 19.66 2.23 -17.59
C PRO A 66 19.53 3.75 -17.58
N TYR A 67 18.64 4.26 -16.75
CA TYR A 67 18.49 5.70 -16.60
C TYR A 67 19.70 6.27 -15.85
N LEU A 68 20.44 7.07 -16.56
CA LEU A 68 21.49 7.89 -15.97
C LEU A 68 20.84 9.15 -15.39
N LEU A 69 20.84 9.27 -14.07
CA LEU A 69 20.40 10.48 -13.39
C LEU A 69 21.11 11.69 -14.02
N PRO A 70 20.39 12.72 -14.47
CA PRO A 70 21.03 13.96 -14.89
C PRO A 70 21.91 14.48 -13.75
N PRO A 71 23.13 14.97 -14.04
CA PRO A 71 24.05 15.44 -12.99
C PRO A 71 23.46 16.56 -12.12
N GLU A 72 22.46 17.27 -12.61
CA GLU A 72 21.76 18.32 -11.88
C GLU A 72 20.89 17.79 -10.72
N THR A 73 20.42 16.53 -10.76
CA THR A 73 19.65 15.93 -9.67
C THR A 73 20.51 15.52 -8.48
N LEU A 74 21.83 15.47 -8.66
CA LEU A 74 22.83 15.32 -7.61
C LEU A 74 23.17 16.64 -6.93
N ALA A 75 22.44 17.73 -7.21
CA ALA A 75 22.57 18.97 -6.48
C ALA A 75 22.53 18.68 -4.99
N ARG A 76 23.66 18.95 -4.31
CA ARG A 76 23.80 18.78 -2.87
C ARG A 76 22.61 19.43 -2.18
N HIS A 77 21.67 18.60 -1.76
CA HIS A 77 20.68 19.06 -0.79
C HIS A 77 21.45 19.47 0.46
N GLN A 78 21.65 20.75 0.62
CA GLN A 78 22.15 21.28 1.88
C GLN A 78 21.15 20.85 2.94
N LEU A 79 21.63 20.39 4.09
CA LEU A 79 20.81 20.10 5.26
C LEU A 79 20.18 21.42 5.72
N ASP A 80 19.08 21.76 5.08
CA ASP A 80 18.23 22.89 5.46
C ASP A 80 17.08 22.38 6.36
N TRP A 81 16.49 23.26 7.13
CA TRP A 81 15.35 22.95 7.98
C TRP A 81 14.20 22.27 7.22
N ALA A 82 13.98 22.63 5.96
CA ALA A 82 12.99 22.00 5.10
C ALA A 82 13.32 20.52 4.84
N THR A 83 14.57 20.19 4.58
CA THR A 83 15.04 18.80 4.36
C THR A 83 14.90 17.98 5.65
N LEU A 84 15.25 18.55 6.81
CA LEU A 84 15.06 17.89 8.09
C LEU A 84 13.58 17.60 8.35
N PHE A 85 12.70 18.57 8.09
CA PHE A 85 11.26 18.39 8.24
C PHE A 85 10.71 17.30 7.31
N LEU A 86 11.17 17.22 6.06
CA LEU A 86 10.80 16.17 5.13
C LEU A 86 11.24 14.77 5.62
N ILE A 87 12.47 14.67 6.17
CA ILE A 87 12.97 13.41 6.74
C ILE A 87 12.11 12.99 7.95
N LEU A 88 11.81 13.92 8.85
CA LEU A 88 10.96 13.64 10.02
C LEU A 88 9.55 13.24 9.61
N ARG A 89 8.98 13.88 8.58
CA ARG A 89 7.68 13.52 8.03
C ARG A 89 7.70 12.14 7.39
N ALA A 90 8.75 11.82 6.62
CA ALA A 90 8.92 10.49 6.03
C ALA A 90 9.07 9.41 7.11
N PHE A 91 9.83 9.70 8.17
CA PHE A 91 9.96 8.82 9.34
C PHE A 91 8.62 8.58 10.03
N ALA A 92 7.86 9.64 10.32
CA ALA A 92 6.54 9.54 10.94
C ALA A 92 5.56 8.70 10.11
N ASN A 93 5.55 8.88 8.79
CA ASN A 93 4.75 8.07 7.87
C ASN A 93 5.21 6.60 7.86
N GLY A 94 6.53 6.35 7.94
CA GLY A 94 7.08 5.01 8.05
C GLY A 94 6.68 4.30 9.35
N CYS A 95 6.66 5.02 10.47
CA CYS A 95 6.20 4.49 11.77
C CYS A 95 4.73 4.05 11.71
N SER A 96 3.89 4.74 10.96
CA SER A 96 2.49 4.35 10.78
C SER A 96 2.33 2.97 10.14
N SER A 97 3.30 2.50 9.35
CA SER A 97 3.26 1.16 8.76
C SER A 97 3.49 0.03 9.78
N MET A 98 4.00 0.36 10.97
CA MET A 98 4.26 -0.63 12.04
C MET A 98 3.03 -0.99 12.87
N THR A 99 1.87 -0.38 12.65
CA THR A 99 0.62 -0.69 13.37
C THR A 99 0.21 -2.16 13.23
N GLY A 100 0.57 -2.82 12.13
CA GLY A 100 0.33 -4.25 11.95
C GLY A 100 1.12 -5.14 12.92
N VAL A 101 2.30 -4.73 13.38
CA VAL A 101 3.10 -5.45 14.40
C VAL A 101 2.41 -5.37 15.75
N GLU A 102 1.88 -4.20 16.11
CA GLU A 102 1.11 -4.00 17.33
C GLU A 102 -0.12 -4.92 17.37
N ALA A 103 -0.88 -4.98 16.27
CA ALA A 103 -2.04 -5.86 16.18
C ALA A 103 -1.70 -7.35 16.39
N ILE A 104 -0.53 -7.82 15.92
CA ILE A 104 -0.07 -9.19 16.21
C ILE A 104 0.32 -9.34 17.69
N ALA A 105 0.99 -8.35 18.27
CA ALA A 105 1.41 -8.39 19.67
C ALA A 105 0.19 -8.48 20.61
N ASP A 106 -0.85 -7.71 20.35
CA ASP A 106 -2.10 -7.74 21.12
C ASP A 106 -2.89 -9.04 20.93
N SER A 107 -2.72 -9.68 19.78
CA SER A 107 -3.41 -10.92 19.43
C SER A 107 -2.66 -12.20 19.85
N VAL A 108 -1.51 -12.12 20.53
CA VAL A 108 -0.71 -13.29 20.93
C VAL A 108 -1.54 -14.36 21.65
N PRO A 109 -2.42 -14.03 22.60
CA PRO A 109 -3.23 -15.04 23.30
C PRO A 109 -4.25 -15.77 22.40
N MET A 110 -4.52 -15.25 21.21
CA MET A 110 -5.46 -15.85 20.24
C MET A 110 -4.79 -16.86 19.30
N PHE A 111 -3.46 -16.95 19.32
CA PHE A 111 -2.73 -17.91 18.50
C PHE A 111 -2.84 -19.33 19.08
N LYS A 112 -2.72 -20.33 18.19
CA LYS A 112 -2.60 -21.73 18.62
C LYS A 112 -1.31 -21.93 19.40
N ALA A 113 -1.35 -22.81 20.40
CA ALA A 113 -0.16 -23.19 21.16
C ALA A 113 0.91 -23.85 20.27
N PRO A 114 2.20 -23.52 20.40
CA PRO A 114 2.78 -22.52 21.31
C PRO A 114 2.61 -21.09 20.78
N GLU A 115 1.83 -20.29 21.48
CA GLU A 115 1.31 -18.98 21.06
C GLU A 115 2.41 -17.98 20.68
N ALA A 116 3.38 -17.79 21.57
CA ALA A 116 4.49 -16.87 21.35
C ALA A 116 5.33 -17.23 20.11
N LYS A 117 5.58 -18.52 19.90
CA LYS A 117 6.35 -18.98 18.74
C LYS A 117 5.60 -18.73 17.43
N ASN A 118 4.31 -19.03 17.41
CA ASN A 118 3.48 -18.84 16.22
C ASN A 118 3.29 -17.35 15.90
N ALA A 119 3.08 -16.50 16.91
CA ALA A 119 3.04 -15.06 16.76
C ALA A 119 4.36 -14.50 16.20
N THR A 120 5.50 -14.95 16.73
CA THR A 120 6.83 -14.54 16.25
C THR A 120 7.04 -14.93 14.78
N ILE A 121 6.70 -16.16 14.39
CA ILE A 121 6.81 -16.62 13.00
C ILE A 121 5.93 -15.76 12.08
N THR A 122 4.70 -15.46 12.48
CA THR A 122 3.78 -14.61 11.73
C THR A 122 4.35 -13.20 11.55
N THR A 123 4.93 -12.63 12.60
CA THR A 123 5.58 -11.30 12.54
C THR A 123 6.75 -11.29 11.55
N TYR A 124 7.60 -12.32 11.55
CA TYR A 124 8.70 -12.40 10.59
C TYR A 124 8.22 -12.52 9.15
N TRP A 125 7.20 -13.33 8.87
CA TRP A 125 6.61 -13.42 7.55
C TRP A 125 5.99 -12.10 7.10
N MET A 126 5.24 -11.44 7.98
CA MET A 126 4.66 -10.14 7.70
C MET A 126 5.73 -9.09 7.39
N ALA A 127 6.76 -8.99 8.24
CA ALA A 127 7.85 -8.05 8.05
C ALA A 127 8.64 -8.33 6.76
N GLY A 128 8.87 -9.60 6.44
CA GLY A 128 9.57 -10.01 5.21
C GLY A 128 8.77 -9.64 3.95
N ILE A 129 7.48 -9.95 3.92
CA ILE A 129 6.60 -9.61 2.79
C ILE A 129 6.50 -8.09 2.63
N LEU A 130 6.23 -7.37 3.71
CA LEU A 130 6.12 -5.91 3.71
C LEU A 130 7.42 -5.24 3.25
N GLY A 131 8.56 -5.70 3.80
CA GLY A 131 9.88 -5.18 3.42
C GLY A 131 10.20 -5.44 1.95
N CYS A 132 9.93 -6.64 1.44
CA CYS A 132 10.13 -6.98 0.04
C CYS A 132 9.26 -6.11 -0.89
N MET A 133 7.98 -5.95 -0.56
CA MET A 133 7.06 -5.09 -1.32
C MET A 133 7.52 -3.63 -1.29
N PHE A 134 7.89 -3.12 -0.12
CA PHE A 134 8.35 -1.74 0.04
C PHE A 134 9.61 -1.46 -0.78
N LEU A 135 10.63 -2.32 -0.65
CA LEU A 135 11.87 -2.17 -1.41
C LEU A 135 11.65 -2.29 -2.91
N GLY A 136 10.82 -3.24 -3.34
CA GLY A 136 10.50 -3.42 -4.75
C GLY A 136 9.75 -2.23 -5.35
N ILE A 137 8.73 -1.71 -4.66
CA ILE A 137 7.98 -0.52 -5.09
C ILE A 137 8.90 0.70 -5.13
N THR A 138 9.73 0.90 -4.10
CA THR A 138 10.69 2.01 -4.04
C THR A 138 11.67 1.94 -5.20
N TYR A 139 12.22 0.76 -5.48
CA TYR A 139 13.10 0.55 -6.63
C TYR A 139 12.42 0.94 -7.94
N LEU A 140 11.19 0.49 -8.17
CA LEU A 140 10.45 0.81 -9.40
C LEU A 140 10.09 2.29 -9.50
N ILE A 141 9.71 2.95 -8.41
CA ILE A 141 9.44 4.39 -8.37
C ILE A 141 10.71 5.17 -8.77
N MET A 142 11.86 4.78 -8.24
CA MET A 142 13.14 5.41 -8.59
C MET A 142 13.54 5.13 -10.03
N HIS A 143 13.36 3.89 -10.50
CA HIS A 143 13.72 3.49 -11.86
C HIS A 143 12.86 4.17 -12.93
N HIS A 144 11.57 4.30 -12.68
CA HIS A 144 10.61 4.93 -13.61
C HIS A 144 10.42 6.44 -13.38
N HIS A 145 11.19 7.07 -12.48
CA HIS A 145 11.16 8.51 -12.19
C HIS A 145 9.76 9.06 -11.87
N ILE A 146 9.02 8.29 -11.07
CA ILE A 146 7.68 8.71 -10.67
C ILE A 146 7.80 9.90 -9.71
N THR A 147 7.28 11.04 -10.15
CA THR A 147 7.22 12.26 -9.35
C THR A 147 5.84 12.41 -8.71
N PRO A 148 5.75 12.93 -7.49
CA PRO A 148 4.46 13.19 -6.86
C PRO A 148 3.64 14.17 -7.71
N VAL A 149 2.44 13.74 -8.11
CA VAL A 149 1.44 14.56 -8.80
C VAL A 149 0.25 14.73 -7.87
N ALA A 150 -0.31 15.93 -7.82
CA ALA A 150 -1.51 16.19 -7.03
C ALA A 150 -2.65 15.24 -7.45
N ASP A 151 -3.38 14.73 -6.48
CA ASP A 151 -4.55 13.86 -6.64
C ASP A 151 -4.29 12.48 -7.29
N VAL A 152 -3.03 12.13 -7.59
CA VAL A 152 -2.66 10.82 -8.15
C VAL A 152 -1.66 10.12 -7.24
N THR A 153 -2.01 8.93 -6.77
CA THR A 153 -1.13 8.15 -5.91
C THR A 153 0.08 7.59 -6.68
N ALA A 154 1.24 7.49 -6.03
CA ALA A 154 2.44 6.91 -6.65
C ALA A 154 2.20 5.47 -7.14
N MET A 155 1.38 4.69 -6.41
CA MET A 155 0.99 3.34 -6.82
C MET A 155 0.16 3.34 -8.11
N SER A 156 -0.73 4.33 -8.28
CA SER A 156 -1.52 4.49 -9.50
C SER A 156 -0.64 4.86 -10.70
N GLN A 157 0.27 5.82 -10.52
CA GLN A 157 1.22 6.21 -11.57
C GLN A 157 2.11 5.03 -11.99
N LEU A 158 2.64 4.29 -11.01
CA LEU A 158 3.46 3.12 -11.27
C LEU A 158 2.66 2.02 -12.00
N GLY A 159 1.44 1.76 -11.56
CA GLY A 159 0.56 0.79 -12.21
C GLY A 159 0.21 1.18 -13.65
N GLU A 160 -0.07 2.45 -13.90
CA GLU A 160 -0.35 2.96 -15.25
C GLU A 160 0.87 2.86 -16.16
N GLN A 161 2.07 3.14 -15.64
CA GLN A 161 3.30 3.08 -16.41
C GLN A 161 3.70 1.63 -16.77
N ILE A 162 3.49 0.69 -15.86
CA ILE A 162 3.88 -0.72 -16.07
C ILE A 162 2.82 -1.49 -16.85
N PHE A 163 1.56 -1.36 -16.47
CA PHE A 163 0.45 -2.13 -17.07
C PHE A 163 -0.28 -1.36 -18.18
N GLY A 164 -0.06 -0.03 -18.31
CA GLY A 164 -0.94 0.83 -19.07
C GLY A 164 -2.33 0.85 -18.41
N ARG A 165 -3.34 1.40 -19.09
CA ARG A 165 -4.75 1.38 -18.64
C ARG A 165 -5.43 0.06 -19.01
N SER A 166 -4.83 -1.06 -18.58
CA SER A 166 -5.33 -2.41 -18.80
C SER A 166 -6.21 -2.91 -17.66
N ALA A 167 -6.79 -4.10 -17.82
CA ALA A 167 -7.56 -4.77 -16.77
C ALA A 167 -6.73 -4.99 -15.48
N LEU A 168 -5.42 -5.24 -15.60
CA LEU A 168 -4.51 -5.39 -14.45
C LEU A 168 -4.35 -4.09 -13.66
N TYR A 169 -4.32 -2.95 -14.34
CA TYR A 169 -4.31 -1.65 -13.69
C TYR A 169 -5.57 -1.43 -12.84
N TYR A 170 -6.74 -1.66 -13.42
CA TYR A 170 -8.01 -1.49 -12.68
C TYR A 170 -8.15 -2.52 -11.55
N TYR A 171 -7.67 -3.74 -11.75
CA TYR A 171 -7.60 -4.75 -10.70
C TYR A 171 -6.74 -4.27 -9.52
N LEU A 172 -5.53 -3.73 -9.78
CA LEU A 172 -4.64 -3.20 -8.76
C LEU A 172 -5.30 -2.03 -8.01
N GLN A 173 -5.94 -1.10 -8.72
CA GLN A 173 -6.64 0.03 -8.12
C GLN A 173 -7.80 -0.42 -7.23
N LEU A 174 -8.61 -1.37 -7.70
CA LEU A 174 -9.73 -1.89 -6.94
C LEU A 174 -9.26 -2.60 -5.66
N THR A 175 -8.27 -3.47 -5.77
CA THR A 175 -7.74 -4.22 -4.61
C THR A 175 -7.06 -3.30 -3.61
N THR A 176 -6.32 -2.29 -4.07
CA THR A 176 -5.73 -1.25 -3.21
C THR A 176 -6.82 -0.47 -2.46
N MET A 177 -7.87 -0.06 -3.15
CA MET A 177 -9.01 0.62 -2.54
C MET A 177 -9.66 -0.24 -1.46
N LEU A 178 -9.96 -1.51 -1.76
CA LEU A 178 -10.57 -2.43 -0.81
C LEU A 178 -9.71 -2.61 0.45
N VAL A 179 -8.40 -2.82 0.30
CA VAL A 179 -7.49 -2.97 1.45
C VAL A 179 -7.42 -1.70 2.29
N LEU A 180 -7.40 -0.51 1.66
CA LEU A 180 -7.42 0.75 2.40
C LEU A 180 -8.72 0.95 3.19
N TYR A 181 -9.86 0.59 2.64
CA TYR A 181 -11.13 0.64 3.38
C TYR A 181 -11.16 -0.36 4.53
N LEU A 182 -10.62 -1.57 4.33
CA LEU A 182 -10.50 -2.55 5.41
C LEU A 182 -9.55 -2.07 6.51
N ALA A 183 -8.42 -1.45 6.14
CA ALA A 183 -7.50 -0.83 7.09
C ALA A 183 -8.16 0.32 7.87
N ALA A 184 -8.96 1.16 7.20
CA ALA A 184 -9.73 2.20 7.86
C ALA A 184 -10.74 1.60 8.86
N ASN A 185 -11.38 0.47 8.54
CA ASN A 185 -12.30 -0.20 9.45
C ASN A 185 -11.63 -0.64 10.76
N THR A 186 -10.37 -1.08 10.72
CA THR A 186 -9.64 -1.48 11.94
C THR A 186 -9.32 -0.30 12.86
N ALA A 187 -9.31 0.92 12.35
CA ALA A 187 -9.10 2.13 13.16
C ALA A 187 -10.36 2.54 13.95
N TYR A 188 -11.53 1.98 13.63
CA TYR A 188 -12.81 2.28 14.30
C TYR A 188 -13.25 1.19 15.29
N ASN A 189 -12.52 0.10 15.42
CA ASN A 189 -12.74 -0.97 16.39
C ASN A 189 -11.74 -0.86 17.55
#